data_50668aba32c986a53c0895297f322244
#
_entry.id   50668aba32c986a53c0895297f322244
#
_cell.length_a   1.000
_cell.length_b   1.000
_cell.length_c   1.000
_cell.angle_alpha   90.00
_cell.angle_beta   90.00
_cell.angle_gamma   90.00
#
_symmetry.space_group_name_H-M   'P 1'
#
loop_
_entity.id
_entity.type
_entity.pdbx_description
1 polymer ?
#
loop_
_entity_poly.entity_id
_entity_poly.type
_entity_poly.pdbx_seq_one_letter_code
_entity_poly.pdbx_strand_id
1 'polypeptide(L)'
;MLKQEVTSLKNYQIQCPYCGAKAVLRSANKVFGAKTREANRFLYVCSNWPSCDSYVMAHMEDHRPMGTMANGMLRHKRILAHKALQAYRKATHTDKWASYIWLEGKLGLDQQRTHIGMFSDEECDRVIALCRKEIAISKQNRMRGVS
;
A
#
# COMPACT_ATOMS: atom_id res chain seq x y z
N MET A 1 -31.35 9.23 -9.65
CA MET A 1 -30.19 10.12 -9.75
C MET A 1 -29.51 10.31 -8.41
N LEU A 2 -30.23 10.81 -7.44
CA LEU A 2 -29.66 11.00 -6.10
C LEU A 2 -29.16 9.70 -5.47
N LYS A 3 -29.82 8.60 -5.76
CA LYS A 3 -29.43 7.29 -5.25
C LYS A 3 -28.07 6.85 -5.76
N GLN A 4 -27.73 7.18 -7.00
CA GLN A 4 -26.43 6.83 -7.57
C GLN A 4 -25.31 7.62 -6.93
N GLU A 5 -25.53 8.89 -6.67
CA GLU A 5 -24.55 9.74 -6.02
C GLU A 5 -24.28 9.27 -4.59
N VAL A 6 -25.33 8.91 -3.87
CA VAL A 6 -25.21 8.38 -2.52
C VAL A 6 -24.45 7.06 -2.52
N THR A 7 -24.68 6.23 -3.55
CA THR A 7 -24.01 4.94 -3.65
C THR A 7 -22.52 5.09 -3.90
N SER A 8 -22.11 6.11 -4.70
CA SER A 8 -20.70 6.33 -5.00
C SER A 8 -19.90 6.82 -3.78
N LEU A 9 -20.60 7.41 -2.79
CA LEU A 9 -19.97 7.87 -1.55
C LEU A 9 -20.17 6.86 -0.41
N LYS A 10 -20.30 5.61 -0.76
CA LYS A 10 -20.56 4.54 0.19
C LYS A 10 -19.50 4.50 1.29
N ASN A 11 -19.98 4.38 2.52
CA ASN A 11 -19.12 4.27 3.69
C ASN A 11 -18.82 2.79 3.96
N TYR A 12 -17.56 2.40 3.80
CA TYR A 12 -17.15 1.01 3.97
C TYR A 12 -17.01 0.67 5.44
N GLN A 13 -17.49 -0.51 5.81
CA GLN A 13 -17.38 -1.01 7.18
C GLN A 13 -16.04 -1.70 7.32
N ILE A 14 -15.12 -1.08 8.07
CA ILE A 14 -13.77 -1.59 8.25
C ILE A 14 -13.48 -1.70 9.73
N GLN A 15 -12.92 -2.83 10.13
CA GLN A 15 -12.51 -3.09 11.50
C GLN A 15 -11.00 -3.05 11.58
N CYS A 16 -10.47 -2.39 12.62
CA CYS A 16 -9.04 -2.29 12.81
C CYS A 16 -8.45 -3.69 13.10
N PRO A 17 -7.46 -4.13 12.32
CA PRO A 17 -6.88 -5.46 12.54
C PRO A 17 -5.99 -5.55 13.79
N TYR A 18 -5.65 -4.42 14.40
CA TYR A 18 -4.77 -4.41 15.57
C TYR A 18 -5.51 -4.38 16.88
N CYS A 19 -6.59 -3.61 16.98
CA CYS A 19 -7.32 -3.48 18.24
C CYS A 19 -8.80 -3.88 18.16
N GLY A 20 -9.29 -4.18 16.97
CA GLY A 20 -10.67 -4.62 16.77
C GLY A 20 -11.70 -3.51 16.73
N ALA A 21 -11.33 -2.27 16.98
CA ALA A 21 -12.26 -1.15 16.95
C ALA A 21 -12.68 -0.83 15.51
N LYS A 22 -13.82 -0.16 15.36
CA LYS A 22 -14.27 0.29 14.04
C LYS A 22 -13.35 1.39 13.51
N ALA A 23 -13.12 1.38 12.21
CA ALA A 23 -12.48 2.50 11.54
C ALA A 23 -13.54 3.53 11.19
N VAL A 24 -13.17 4.82 11.22
CA VAL A 24 -14.04 5.92 10.86
C VAL A 24 -13.45 6.71 9.72
N LEU A 25 -14.29 7.12 8.79
CA LEU A 25 -13.87 7.92 7.64
C LEU A 25 -13.72 9.38 8.09
N ARG A 26 -12.53 9.93 7.94
CA ARG A 26 -12.23 11.31 8.33
C ARG A 26 -11.37 11.99 7.27
N SER A 27 -11.44 13.31 7.21
CA SER A 27 -10.54 14.07 6.36
C SER A 27 -9.15 14.11 6.97
N ALA A 28 -8.13 14.16 6.12
CA ALA A 28 -6.75 14.12 6.58
C ALA A 28 -6.39 15.32 7.46
N ASN A 29 -6.99 16.49 7.19
CA ASN A 29 -6.71 17.66 8.02
C ASN A 29 -7.22 17.51 9.45
N LYS A 30 -8.26 16.70 9.67
CA LYS A 30 -8.76 16.44 11.03
C LYS A 30 -7.88 15.44 11.78
N VAL A 31 -7.18 14.59 11.06
CA VAL A 31 -6.32 13.56 11.67
C VAL A 31 -4.90 14.07 11.86
N PHE A 32 -4.34 14.75 10.85
CA PHE A 32 -2.94 15.15 10.81
C PHE A 32 -2.73 16.65 10.98
N GLY A 33 -3.80 17.44 11.00
CA GLY A 33 -3.72 18.90 11.13
C GLY A 33 -3.90 19.61 9.79
N ALA A 34 -4.19 20.92 9.87
CA ALA A 34 -4.53 21.72 8.70
C ALA A 34 -3.38 21.91 7.70
N LYS A 35 -2.14 21.70 8.14
CA LYS A 35 -0.96 21.89 7.31
C LYS A 35 -0.50 20.63 6.60
N THR A 36 -1.25 19.53 6.73
CA THR A 36 -0.88 18.29 6.05
C THR A 36 -0.96 18.49 4.53
N ARG A 37 -0.06 17.80 3.82
CA ARG A 37 0.03 17.87 2.36
C ARG A 37 -1.26 17.49 1.65
N GLU A 38 -1.95 16.53 2.22
CA GLU A 38 -3.13 15.94 1.59
C GLU A 38 -4.38 16.25 2.39
N ALA A 39 -4.52 17.52 2.79
CA ALA A 39 -5.63 17.97 3.64
C ALA A 39 -7.01 17.61 3.07
N ASN A 40 -7.13 17.58 1.74
CA ASN A 40 -8.38 17.29 1.05
C ASN A 40 -8.67 15.80 0.90
N ARG A 41 -7.74 14.95 1.30
CA ARG A 41 -7.92 13.50 1.20
C ARG A 41 -8.70 12.98 2.41
N PHE A 42 -9.29 11.81 2.20
CA PHE A 42 -9.99 11.10 3.26
C PHE A 42 -9.28 9.80 3.58
N LEU A 43 -9.45 9.34 4.81
CA LEU A 43 -8.86 8.07 5.24
C LEU A 43 -9.77 7.41 6.26
N TYR A 44 -9.63 6.09 6.34
CA TYR A 44 -10.25 5.30 7.41
C TYR A 44 -9.24 5.21 8.54
N VAL A 45 -9.58 5.77 9.69
CA VAL A 45 -8.69 5.81 10.84
C VAL A 45 -9.36 5.04 11.98
N CYS A 46 -8.55 4.30 12.73
CA CYS A 46 -9.04 3.57 13.88
C CYS A 46 -9.72 4.54 14.86
N SER A 47 -10.88 4.16 15.39
CA SER A 47 -11.60 5.02 16.33
C SER A 47 -10.82 5.25 17.62
N ASN A 48 -9.79 4.45 17.88
CA ASN A 48 -8.86 4.64 19.02
C ASN A 48 -7.66 5.52 18.68
N TRP A 49 -7.68 6.19 17.54
CA TRP A 49 -6.61 7.12 17.18
C TRP A 49 -6.50 8.23 18.24
N PRO A 50 -5.31 8.66 18.66
CA PRO A 50 -4.00 8.22 18.18
C PRO A 50 -3.38 7.06 18.97
N SER A 51 -4.04 6.55 20.01
CA SER A 51 -3.52 5.42 20.79
C SER A 51 -3.26 4.20 19.91
N CYS A 52 -4.19 3.91 19.01
CA CYS A 52 -3.98 2.97 17.93
C CYS A 52 -3.79 3.77 16.66
N ASP A 53 -2.60 3.72 16.07
CA ASP A 53 -2.23 4.59 14.95
C ASP A 53 -2.50 3.96 13.58
N SER A 54 -3.45 3.05 13.51
CA SER A 54 -3.82 2.35 12.28
C SER A 54 -4.71 3.20 11.40
N TYR A 55 -4.39 3.26 10.10
CA TYR A 55 -5.26 3.89 9.11
C TYR A 55 -4.95 3.36 7.71
N VAL A 56 -5.83 3.70 6.76
CA VAL A 56 -5.64 3.47 5.34
C VAL A 56 -6.30 4.62 4.59
N MET A 57 -5.63 5.10 3.54
CA MET A 57 -6.18 6.17 2.71
C MET A 57 -7.36 5.66 1.90
N ALA A 58 -8.28 6.56 1.56
CA ALA A 58 -9.44 6.27 0.74
C ALA A 58 -9.28 6.90 -0.65
N HIS A 59 -9.84 6.24 -1.65
CA HIS A 59 -9.92 6.82 -3.00
C HIS A 59 -10.82 8.04 -2.99
N MET A 60 -10.48 9.05 -3.78
CA MET A 60 -11.24 10.29 -3.82
C MET A 60 -12.60 10.11 -4.49
N GLU A 61 -12.69 9.19 -5.46
CA GLU A 61 -13.90 9.03 -6.27
C GLU A 61 -15.06 8.44 -5.48
N ASP A 62 -14.81 7.39 -4.72
CA ASP A 62 -15.85 6.60 -4.07
C ASP A 62 -15.55 6.26 -2.61
N HIS A 63 -14.47 6.79 -2.06
CA HIS A 63 -14.01 6.51 -0.70
C HIS A 63 -13.69 5.02 -0.44
N ARG A 64 -13.46 4.24 -1.50
CA ARG A 64 -12.99 2.87 -1.34
C ARG A 64 -11.61 2.88 -0.69
N PRO A 65 -11.35 2.01 0.30
CA PRO A 65 -10.01 1.97 0.90
C PRO A 65 -8.95 1.56 -0.13
N MET A 66 -7.79 2.18 -0.06
CA MET A 66 -6.69 1.91 -0.99
C MET A 66 -5.93 0.63 -0.67
N GLY A 67 -6.29 -0.05 0.40
CA GLY A 67 -5.66 -1.28 0.84
C GLY A 67 -6.20 -1.65 2.21
N THR A 68 -5.38 -2.34 2.99
CA THR A 68 -5.74 -2.70 4.36
C THR A 68 -5.16 -1.68 5.34
N MET A 69 -5.83 -1.53 6.48
CA MET A 69 -5.34 -0.64 7.53
C MET A 69 -3.97 -1.07 8.02
N ALA A 70 -3.13 -0.10 8.30
CA ALA A 70 -1.76 -0.35 8.72
C ALA A 70 -1.39 0.57 9.88
N ASN A 71 -0.70 0.02 10.87
CA ASN A 71 -0.07 0.83 11.91
C ASN A 71 1.23 1.45 11.37
N GLY A 72 1.89 2.28 12.18
CA GLY A 72 3.09 2.99 11.75
C GLY A 72 4.20 2.07 11.26
N MET A 73 4.39 0.94 11.92
CA MET A 73 5.43 -0.02 11.52
C MET A 73 5.14 -0.62 10.15
N LEU A 74 3.92 -1.04 9.91
CA LEU A 74 3.55 -1.62 8.61
C LEU A 74 3.59 -0.57 7.50
N ARG A 75 3.12 0.65 7.78
CA ARG A 75 3.22 1.73 6.79
C ARG A 75 4.66 1.97 6.38
N HIS A 76 5.58 1.95 7.34
CA HIS A 76 7.00 2.10 7.05
C HIS A 76 7.53 0.96 6.18
N LYS A 77 7.16 -0.28 6.49
CA LYS A 77 7.56 -1.44 5.69
C LYS A 77 6.99 -1.38 4.27
N ARG A 78 5.77 -0.90 4.11
CA ARG A 78 5.18 -0.72 2.78
C ARG A 78 5.94 0.32 1.97
N ILE A 79 6.43 1.38 2.62
CA ILE A 79 7.28 2.37 1.95
C ILE A 79 8.59 1.70 1.48
N LEU A 80 9.21 0.90 2.34
CA LEU A 80 10.45 0.20 1.99
C LEU A 80 10.23 -0.80 0.86
N ALA A 81 9.12 -1.53 0.89
CA ALA A 81 8.78 -2.47 -0.18
C ALA A 81 8.57 -1.73 -1.51
N HIS A 82 7.90 -0.59 -1.47
CA HIS A 82 7.69 0.23 -2.66
C HIS A 82 9.01 0.72 -3.25
N LYS A 83 9.92 1.18 -2.40
CA LYS A 83 11.25 1.61 -2.83
C LYS A 83 12.06 0.46 -3.40
N ALA A 84 11.97 -0.72 -2.79
CA ALA A 84 12.66 -1.90 -3.29
C ALA A 84 12.15 -2.28 -4.68
N LEU A 85 10.83 -2.23 -4.89
CA LEU A 85 10.25 -2.55 -6.18
C LEU A 85 10.64 -1.52 -7.25
N GLN A 86 10.70 -0.25 -6.89
CA GLN A 86 11.18 0.79 -7.80
C GLN A 86 12.62 0.54 -8.20
N ALA A 87 13.47 0.19 -7.24
CA ALA A 87 14.88 -0.12 -7.52
C ALA A 87 15.01 -1.36 -8.42
N TYR A 88 14.16 -2.37 -8.19
CA TYR A 88 14.12 -3.56 -9.04
C TYR A 88 13.77 -3.18 -10.50
N ARG A 89 12.71 -2.37 -10.67
CA ARG A 89 12.29 -1.95 -12.01
C ARG A 89 13.41 -1.20 -12.74
N LYS A 90 14.10 -0.34 -12.03
CA LYS A 90 15.20 0.43 -12.59
C LYS A 90 16.37 -0.48 -12.98
N ALA A 91 16.74 -1.40 -12.11
CA ALA A 91 17.87 -2.29 -12.34
C ALA A 91 17.62 -3.29 -13.48
N THR A 92 16.39 -3.74 -13.65
CA THR A 92 16.02 -4.75 -14.64
C THR A 92 15.36 -4.19 -15.88
N HIS A 93 15.17 -2.87 -15.94
CA HIS A 93 14.45 -2.19 -17.04
C HIS A 93 13.03 -2.74 -17.24
N THR A 94 12.35 -2.99 -16.12
CA THR A 94 11.01 -3.56 -16.10
C THR A 94 10.02 -2.44 -15.80
N ASP A 95 8.91 -2.36 -16.54
CA ASP A 95 7.89 -1.36 -16.27
C ASP A 95 7.04 -1.77 -15.05
N LYS A 96 6.18 -0.83 -14.63
CA LYS A 96 5.39 -1.02 -13.43
C LYS A 96 4.47 -2.24 -13.53
N TRP A 97 3.76 -2.36 -14.65
CA TRP A 97 2.81 -3.44 -14.85
C TRP A 97 3.48 -4.81 -14.83
N ALA A 98 4.58 -4.94 -15.58
CA ALA A 98 5.33 -6.20 -15.65
C ALA A 98 5.91 -6.57 -14.28
N SER A 99 6.33 -5.58 -13.48
CA SER A 99 6.87 -5.86 -12.16
C SER A 99 5.82 -6.45 -11.21
N TYR A 100 4.57 -6.01 -11.33
CA TYR A 100 3.50 -6.59 -10.51
C TYR A 100 3.12 -8.00 -10.97
N ILE A 101 3.16 -8.27 -12.27
CA ILE A 101 2.96 -9.64 -12.78
C ILE A 101 4.05 -10.57 -12.24
N TRP A 102 5.29 -10.10 -12.25
CA TRP A 102 6.41 -10.84 -11.68
C TRP A 102 6.17 -11.14 -10.19
N LEU A 103 5.72 -10.14 -9.43
CA LEU A 103 5.39 -10.33 -8.02
C LEU A 103 4.27 -11.32 -7.78
N GLU A 104 3.22 -11.29 -8.61
CA GLU A 104 2.13 -12.26 -8.51
C GLU A 104 2.66 -13.69 -8.54
N GLY A 105 3.54 -13.96 -9.49
CA GLY A 105 4.14 -15.27 -9.62
C GLY A 105 5.03 -15.63 -8.44
N LYS A 106 5.83 -14.68 -7.96
CA LYS A 106 6.75 -14.94 -6.86
C LYS A 106 6.05 -15.11 -5.52
N LEU A 107 5.00 -14.34 -5.29
CA LEU A 107 4.26 -14.38 -4.02
C LEU A 107 3.14 -15.41 -4.01
N GLY A 108 2.73 -15.88 -5.18
CA GLY A 108 1.60 -16.79 -5.28
C GLY A 108 0.27 -16.12 -4.96
N LEU A 109 0.14 -14.83 -5.23
CA LEU A 109 -1.06 -14.06 -4.97
C LEU A 109 -1.74 -13.68 -6.27
N ASP A 110 -3.05 -13.39 -6.20
CA ASP A 110 -3.79 -12.91 -7.36
C ASP A 110 -3.53 -11.42 -7.59
N GLN A 111 -4.08 -10.91 -8.68
CA GLN A 111 -3.89 -9.51 -9.07
C GLN A 111 -4.40 -8.53 -8.01
N GLN A 112 -5.54 -8.83 -7.40
CA GLN A 112 -6.13 -7.94 -6.41
C GLN A 112 -5.31 -7.87 -5.13
N ARG A 113 -4.71 -8.99 -4.74
CA ARG A 113 -3.87 -9.06 -3.54
C ARG A 113 -2.46 -8.53 -3.78
N THR A 114 -2.01 -8.44 -5.02
CA THR A 114 -0.65 -8.04 -5.35
C THR A 114 -0.57 -6.52 -5.51
N HIS A 115 -0.79 -5.84 -4.42
CA HIS A 115 -0.63 -4.39 -4.26
C HIS A 115 0.05 -4.14 -2.93
N ILE A 116 1.01 -3.22 -2.90
CA ILE A 116 1.77 -2.95 -1.68
C ILE A 116 0.84 -2.52 -0.54
N GLY A 117 -0.22 -1.78 -0.85
CA GLY A 117 -1.22 -1.39 0.14
C GLY A 117 -2.02 -2.55 0.74
N MET A 118 -1.91 -3.75 0.18
CA MET A 118 -2.55 -4.96 0.68
C MET A 118 -1.58 -5.87 1.42
N PHE A 119 -0.29 -5.57 1.42
CA PHE A 119 0.73 -6.47 1.94
C PHE A 119 0.83 -6.40 3.46
N SER A 120 0.95 -7.60 4.07
CA SER A 120 1.30 -7.75 5.48
C SER A 120 2.79 -7.44 5.71
N ASP A 121 3.20 -7.40 6.97
CA ASP A 121 4.62 -7.28 7.33
C ASP A 121 5.47 -8.33 6.62
N GLU A 122 5.02 -9.57 6.69
CA GLU A 122 5.74 -10.70 6.09
C GLU A 122 5.84 -10.57 4.57
N GLU A 123 4.74 -10.19 3.93
CA GLU A 123 4.73 -10.00 2.48
C GLU A 123 5.66 -8.86 2.07
N CYS A 124 5.68 -7.76 2.82
CA CYS A 124 6.62 -6.67 2.57
C CYS A 124 8.07 -7.14 2.66
N ASP A 125 8.39 -7.92 3.69
CA ASP A 125 9.75 -8.46 3.86
C ASP A 125 10.13 -9.36 2.69
N ARG A 126 9.21 -10.18 2.21
CA ARG A 126 9.44 -11.03 1.04
C ARG A 126 9.69 -10.23 -0.22
N VAL A 127 8.91 -9.18 -0.45
CA VAL A 127 9.11 -8.30 -1.61
C VAL A 127 10.50 -7.67 -1.58
N ILE A 128 10.89 -7.16 -0.42
CA ILE A 128 12.21 -6.52 -0.27
C ILE A 128 13.33 -7.54 -0.57
N ALA A 129 13.23 -8.73 0.00
CA ALA A 129 14.23 -9.78 -0.22
C ALA A 129 14.30 -10.21 -1.68
N LEU A 130 13.15 -10.40 -2.33
CA LEU A 130 13.09 -10.80 -3.74
C LEU A 130 13.70 -9.73 -4.64
N CYS A 131 13.38 -8.48 -4.39
CA CYS A 131 13.91 -7.38 -5.20
C CYS A 131 15.42 -7.24 -5.04
N ARG A 132 15.92 -7.35 -3.82
CA ARG A 132 17.38 -7.29 -3.55
C ARG A 132 18.11 -8.40 -4.26
N LYS A 133 17.55 -9.60 -4.24
CA LYS A 133 18.15 -10.77 -4.90
C LYS A 133 18.24 -10.54 -6.41
N GLU A 134 17.16 -10.10 -7.03
CA GLU A 134 17.13 -9.86 -8.47
C GLU A 134 18.04 -8.70 -8.89
N ILE A 135 18.13 -7.67 -8.06
CA ILE A 135 19.05 -6.56 -8.33
C ILE A 135 20.52 -7.06 -8.30
N ALA A 136 20.84 -7.91 -7.32
CA ALA A 136 22.19 -8.48 -7.21
C ALA A 136 22.53 -9.35 -8.43
N ILE A 137 21.58 -10.17 -8.88
CA ILE A 137 21.75 -11.01 -10.07
C ILE A 137 21.95 -10.13 -11.31
N SER A 138 21.17 -9.08 -11.46
CA SER A 138 21.28 -8.15 -12.58
C SER A 138 22.64 -7.49 -12.62
N LYS A 139 23.15 -7.06 -11.45
CA LYS A 139 24.49 -6.47 -11.36
C LYS A 139 25.58 -7.45 -11.74
N GLN A 140 25.50 -8.70 -11.27
CA GLN A 140 26.47 -9.73 -11.61
C GLN A 140 26.48 -9.99 -13.10
N ASN A 141 25.33 -10.08 -13.73
CA ASN A 141 25.23 -10.31 -15.17
C ASN A 141 25.89 -9.18 -15.96
N ARG A 142 25.69 -7.92 -15.54
CA ARG A 142 26.34 -6.79 -16.20
C ARG A 142 27.86 -6.82 -16.04
N MET A 143 28.34 -7.19 -14.86
CA MET A 143 29.76 -7.28 -14.60
C MET A 143 30.45 -8.39 -15.42
N ARG A 144 29.68 -9.45 -15.76
CA ARG A 144 30.17 -10.54 -16.59
C ARG A 144 30.02 -10.28 -18.08
N GLY A 145 29.49 -9.10 -18.44
CA GLY A 145 29.22 -8.81 -19.84
C GLY A 145 28.01 -9.54 -20.42
N VAL A 146 27.13 -10.05 -19.56
CA VAL A 146 25.92 -10.74 -19.97
C VAL A 146 24.76 -9.73 -19.95
N SER A 147 24.08 -9.60 -21.07
CA SER A 147 22.96 -8.66 -21.20
C SER A 147 21.61 -9.27 -20.87
#